data_1546c0372c36edc922080b4581d2c23f
#
_entry.id   1546c0372c36edc922080b4581d2c23f
#
_cell.length_a   1.000
_cell.length_b   1.000
_cell.length_c   1.000
_cell.angle_alpha   90.00
_cell.angle_beta   90.00
_cell.angle_gamma   90.00
#
_symmetry.space_group_name_H-M   'P 1'
#
loop_
_entity.id
_entity.type
_entity.pdbx_description
1 polymer ?
#
loop_
_entity_poly.entity_id
_entity_poly.type
_entity_poly.pdbx_seq_one_letter_code
_entity_poly.pdbx_strand_id
1 'polypeptide(L)'
;LFKDIDIPSFTLNEIITAKPENLNIKTPLLHFSEYLKKGYYPFSKEDGFDEKLRQIINITLENDIPVYAEMSAAMGRKFKQLMMIISKSVPFKPNMSKLAEMIGTGRNQMHDYLLYIEEAGMIAQLRDDTSGIRGLGKVEKVYLDNTNLIHSLAEDDVNVGNLRETFFLNQMRVNNHVVSSSETDFKIGEFSFEIGGRTKGNRQIQNLGNAYIVKDDIEFSSDNIIPLWWFGLNY
;
A
#
# COMPACT_ATOMS: atom_id res chain seq x y z
N LEU A 1 16.98 22.91 9.52
CA LEU A 1 17.30 23.23 8.12
C LEU A 1 17.29 21.92 7.34
N PHE A 2 16.16 21.58 6.71
CA PHE A 2 16.09 20.50 5.75
C PHE A 2 16.81 20.97 4.49
N LYS A 3 17.91 20.31 4.14
CA LYS A 3 18.47 20.45 2.80
C LYS A 3 17.60 19.57 1.91
N ASP A 4 16.96 20.17 0.91
CA ASP A 4 16.36 19.39 -0.16
C ASP A 4 17.49 18.58 -0.82
N ILE A 5 17.34 17.26 -0.79
CA ILE A 5 18.24 16.34 -1.47
C ILE A 5 17.54 16.01 -2.77
N ASP A 6 18.13 16.39 -3.88
CA ASP A 6 17.65 15.99 -5.20
C ASP A 6 18.00 14.51 -5.41
N ILE A 7 16.98 13.65 -5.36
CA ILE A 7 17.13 12.22 -5.53
C ILE A 7 16.57 11.86 -6.91
N PRO A 8 17.35 11.21 -7.79
CA PRO A 8 16.83 10.78 -9.08
C PRO A 8 15.74 9.71 -8.91
N SER A 9 14.74 9.73 -9.80
CA SER A 9 13.76 8.65 -9.91
C SER A 9 14.38 7.44 -10.61
N PHE A 10 13.88 6.25 -10.27
CA PHE A 10 14.31 4.97 -10.83
C PHE A 10 13.11 4.16 -11.31
N THR A 11 13.22 3.57 -12.48
CA THR A 11 12.27 2.54 -12.92
C THR A 11 12.47 1.25 -12.15
N LEU A 12 11.48 0.36 -12.16
CA LEU A 12 11.61 -0.96 -11.53
C LEU A 12 12.85 -1.73 -12.04
N ASN A 13 13.10 -1.70 -13.36
CA ASN A 13 14.27 -2.35 -13.95
C ASN A 13 15.58 -1.76 -13.41
N GLU A 14 15.66 -0.45 -13.27
CA GLU A 14 16.86 0.20 -12.72
C GLU A 14 17.06 -0.12 -11.25
N ILE A 15 15.99 -0.20 -10.44
CA ILE A 15 16.08 -0.66 -9.05
C ILE A 15 16.65 -2.07 -8.97
N ILE A 16 16.22 -2.97 -9.87
CA ILE A 16 16.67 -4.36 -9.89
C ILE A 16 18.09 -4.50 -10.43
N THR A 17 18.44 -3.80 -11.52
CA THR A 17 19.69 -4.03 -12.28
C THR A 17 20.80 -3.05 -11.93
N ALA A 18 20.50 -1.76 -11.85
CA ALA A 18 21.48 -0.71 -11.61
C ALA A 18 21.83 -0.52 -10.13
N LYS A 19 20.95 -1.03 -9.24
CA LYS A 19 21.13 -1.00 -7.78
C LYS A 19 21.52 0.41 -7.29
N PRO A 20 20.61 1.23 -6.79
CA PRO A 20 20.88 2.62 -6.38
C PRO A 20 21.81 2.72 -5.14
N GLU A 21 22.92 1.99 -5.16
CA GLU A 21 23.92 1.95 -4.06
C GLU A 21 24.74 3.23 -3.93
N ASN A 22 24.84 4.00 -5.01
CA ASN A 22 25.66 5.22 -5.06
C ASN A 22 24.91 6.49 -4.63
N LEU A 23 23.69 6.36 -4.13
CA LEU A 23 22.97 7.49 -3.58
C LEU A 23 23.62 7.91 -2.26
N ASN A 24 24.19 9.11 -2.24
CA ASN A 24 24.82 9.66 -1.05
C ASN A 24 23.77 10.17 -0.03
N ILE A 25 22.89 9.28 0.38
CA ILE A 25 21.86 9.54 1.40
C ILE A 25 22.42 9.10 2.75
N LYS A 26 22.61 10.06 3.65
CA LYS A 26 22.99 9.75 5.02
C LYS A 26 21.80 9.17 5.77
N THR A 27 21.99 8.06 6.48
CA THR A 27 20.97 7.42 7.32
C THR A 27 19.63 7.13 6.57
N PRO A 28 19.65 6.40 5.43
CA PRO A 28 18.46 6.20 4.61
C PRO A 28 17.33 5.51 5.37
N LEU A 29 17.65 4.57 6.27
CA LEU A 29 16.63 3.85 7.05
C LEU A 29 15.91 4.77 8.05
N LEU A 30 16.59 5.80 8.59
CA LEU A 30 15.94 6.78 9.45
C LEU A 30 14.91 7.61 8.66
N HIS A 31 15.31 8.14 7.51
CA HIS A 31 14.41 8.90 6.63
C HIS A 31 13.26 8.02 6.12
N PHE A 32 13.54 6.77 5.79
CA PHE A 32 12.52 5.81 5.40
C PHE A 32 11.50 5.56 6.52
N SER A 33 11.97 5.35 7.75
CA SER A 33 11.10 5.19 8.92
C SER A 33 10.19 6.40 9.16
N GLU A 34 10.73 7.63 8.98
CA GLU A 34 9.95 8.86 9.08
C GLU A 34 8.90 8.96 7.97
N TYR A 35 9.29 8.62 6.72
CA TYR A 35 8.38 8.60 5.58
C TYR A 35 7.21 7.64 5.79
N LEU A 36 7.47 6.42 6.26
CA LEU A 36 6.42 5.43 6.53
C LEU A 36 5.36 5.97 7.50
N LYS A 37 5.76 6.79 8.47
CA LYS A 37 4.84 7.35 9.47
C LYS A 37 4.01 8.53 8.93
N LYS A 38 4.64 9.46 8.20
CA LYS A 38 3.99 10.70 7.78
C LYS A 38 4.55 11.35 6.52
N GLY A 39 5.31 10.63 5.71
CA GLY A 39 5.99 11.22 4.54
C GLY A 39 5.17 11.24 3.25
N TYR A 40 4.06 10.53 3.17
CA TYR A 40 3.29 10.37 1.93
C TYR A 40 2.56 11.65 1.49
N TYR A 41 1.97 12.38 2.43
CA TYR A 41 1.17 13.57 2.11
C TYR A 41 2.03 14.85 2.06
N PRO A 42 1.76 15.78 1.12
CA PRO A 42 2.53 17.04 1.00
C PRO A 42 2.53 17.89 2.27
N PHE A 43 1.44 17.84 3.05
CA PHE A 43 1.30 18.58 4.32
C PHE A 43 1.91 17.86 5.53
N SER A 44 2.72 16.83 5.30
CA SER A 44 3.35 16.01 6.37
C SER A 44 4.25 16.81 7.31
N LYS A 45 4.77 17.96 6.85
CA LYS A 45 5.65 18.84 7.63
C LYS A 45 4.87 19.90 8.43
N GLU A 46 3.55 19.98 8.28
CA GLU A 46 2.72 20.96 8.98
C GLU A 46 2.41 20.50 10.41
N ASP A 47 2.29 21.48 11.32
CA ASP A 47 1.85 21.22 12.69
C ASP A 47 0.44 20.63 12.71
N GLY A 48 0.21 19.62 13.55
CA GLY A 48 -1.07 18.93 13.66
C GLY A 48 -1.37 17.98 12.51
N PHE A 49 -0.34 17.44 11.83
CA PHE A 49 -0.49 16.50 10.72
C PHE A 49 -1.47 15.37 11.00
N ASP A 50 -1.34 14.68 12.14
CA ASP A 50 -2.19 13.53 12.47
C ASP A 50 -3.66 13.93 12.59
N GLU A 51 -3.94 15.08 13.22
CA GLU A 51 -5.30 15.59 13.35
C GLU A 51 -5.89 16.00 11.99
N LYS A 52 -5.10 16.71 11.17
CA LYS A 52 -5.50 17.07 9.79
C LYS A 52 -5.80 15.84 8.96
N LEU A 53 -4.96 14.80 9.03
CA LEU A 53 -5.19 13.57 8.27
C LEU A 53 -6.47 12.87 8.71
N ARG A 54 -6.74 12.78 10.03
CA ARG A 54 -8.01 12.23 10.53
C ARG A 54 -9.22 13.03 10.07
N GLN A 55 -9.12 14.36 10.05
CA GLN A 55 -10.21 15.22 9.54
C GLN A 55 -10.44 14.97 8.05
N ILE A 56 -9.38 14.89 7.23
CA ILE A 56 -9.48 14.58 5.80
C ILE A 56 -10.15 13.22 5.60
N ILE A 57 -9.71 12.18 6.31
CA ILE A 57 -10.33 10.84 6.23
C ILE A 57 -11.84 10.92 6.55
N ASN A 58 -12.21 11.61 7.62
CA ASN A 58 -13.62 11.75 7.99
C ASN A 58 -14.43 12.49 6.94
N ILE A 59 -13.93 13.63 6.43
CA ILE A 59 -14.61 14.43 5.39
C ILE A 59 -14.78 13.58 4.10
N THR A 60 -13.73 12.91 3.68
CA THR A 60 -13.78 12.06 2.49
C THR A 60 -14.84 10.97 2.61
N LEU A 61 -14.88 10.26 3.73
CA LEU A 61 -15.83 9.16 3.94
C LEU A 61 -17.26 9.64 4.17
N GLU A 62 -17.45 10.75 4.90
CA GLU A 62 -18.79 11.19 5.31
C GLU A 62 -19.45 12.15 4.30
N ASN A 63 -18.66 12.89 3.50
CA ASN A 63 -19.15 13.89 2.59
C ASN A 63 -18.74 13.62 1.13
N ASP A 64 -17.44 13.51 0.84
CA ASP A 64 -16.96 13.54 -0.55
C ASP A 64 -17.40 12.31 -1.33
N ILE A 65 -17.25 11.10 -0.77
CA ILE A 65 -17.71 9.86 -1.42
C ILE A 65 -19.23 9.85 -1.61
N PRO A 66 -20.07 10.13 -0.59
CA PRO A 66 -21.51 10.22 -0.79
C PRO A 66 -21.96 11.23 -1.87
N VAL A 67 -21.33 12.40 -1.91
CA VAL A 67 -21.63 13.43 -2.94
C VAL A 67 -21.22 12.93 -4.33
N TYR A 68 -20.00 12.41 -4.48
CA TYR A 68 -19.50 11.87 -5.75
C TYR A 68 -20.36 10.73 -6.30
N ALA A 69 -20.80 9.83 -5.42
CA ALA A 69 -21.60 8.66 -5.77
C ALA A 69 -23.11 8.95 -5.83
N GLU A 70 -23.55 10.22 -5.73
CA GLU A 70 -24.96 10.64 -5.69
C GLU A 70 -25.79 9.91 -4.62
N MET A 71 -25.18 9.63 -3.46
CA MET A 71 -25.79 8.92 -2.35
C MET A 71 -26.28 9.89 -1.27
N SER A 72 -27.20 9.40 -0.42
CA SER A 72 -27.65 10.18 0.74
C SER A 72 -26.55 10.35 1.78
N ALA A 73 -26.57 11.44 2.53
CA ALA A 73 -25.61 11.69 3.63
C ALA A 73 -25.59 10.55 4.69
N ALA A 74 -26.69 9.78 4.81
CA ALA A 74 -26.74 8.61 5.70
C ALA A 74 -25.71 7.51 5.31
N MET A 75 -25.26 7.50 4.07
CA MET A 75 -24.25 6.55 3.57
C MET A 75 -22.86 6.83 4.10
N GLY A 76 -22.52 8.07 4.43
CA GLY A 76 -21.22 8.42 5.01
C GLY A 76 -20.89 7.61 6.28
N ARG A 77 -21.90 7.37 7.14
CA ARG A 77 -21.72 6.51 8.31
C ARG A 77 -21.36 5.06 7.95
N LYS A 78 -21.92 4.53 6.87
CA LYS A 78 -21.61 3.17 6.38
C LYS A 78 -20.20 3.10 5.79
N PHE A 79 -19.77 4.10 5.03
CA PHE A 79 -18.39 4.19 4.56
C PHE A 79 -17.39 4.26 5.71
N LYS A 80 -17.66 5.07 6.74
CA LYS A 80 -16.84 5.15 7.94
C LYS A 80 -16.78 3.81 8.69
N GLN A 81 -17.92 3.15 8.88
CA GLN A 81 -17.97 1.83 9.51
C GLN A 81 -17.20 0.78 8.69
N LEU A 82 -17.35 0.78 7.36
CA LEU A 82 -16.60 -0.11 6.46
C LEU A 82 -15.10 0.15 6.55
N MET A 83 -14.68 1.42 6.55
CA MET A 83 -13.27 1.78 6.68
C MET A 83 -12.66 1.34 8.02
N MET A 84 -13.41 1.43 9.13
CA MET A 84 -12.97 0.90 10.43
C MET A 84 -12.80 -0.62 10.41
N ILE A 85 -13.68 -1.36 9.73
CA ILE A 85 -13.56 -2.82 9.57
C ILE A 85 -12.31 -3.15 8.75
N ILE A 86 -12.12 -2.45 7.65
CA ILE A 86 -10.97 -2.64 6.76
C ILE A 86 -9.67 -2.35 7.51
N SER A 87 -9.54 -1.21 8.17
CA SER A 87 -8.30 -0.79 8.84
C SER A 87 -7.80 -1.78 9.90
N LYS A 88 -8.72 -2.49 10.56
CA LYS A 88 -8.41 -3.54 11.55
C LYS A 88 -8.08 -4.91 10.93
N SER A 89 -8.39 -5.11 9.65
CA SER A 89 -8.32 -6.43 9.00
C SER A 89 -7.19 -6.54 7.97
N VAL A 90 -6.69 -5.44 7.45
CA VAL A 90 -5.70 -5.41 6.35
C VAL A 90 -4.34 -6.01 6.74
N PRO A 91 -3.65 -6.67 5.80
CA PRO A 91 -4.15 -7.09 4.50
C PRO A 91 -5.06 -8.32 4.62
N PHE A 92 -6.16 -8.35 3.89
CA PHE A 92 -7.08 -9.48 3.94
C PHE A 92 -7.75 -9.76 2.59
N LYS A 93 -8.15 -11.03 2.37
CA LYS A 93 -8.99 -11.42 1.24
C LYS A 93 -10.44 -11.07 1.54
N PRO A 94 -11.09 -10.17 0.77
CA PRO A 94 -12.42 -9.68 1.12
C PRO A 94 -13.50 -10.75 0.89
N ASN A 95 -14.33 -10.97 1.91
CA ASN A 95 -15.58 -11.70 1.79
C ASN A 95 -16.72 -10.68 1.63
N MET A 96 -17.14 -10.43 0.38
CA MET A 96 -18.13 -9.40 0.05
C MET A 96 -19.46 -9.61 0.76
N SER A 97 -19.92 -10.86 0.94
CA SER A 97 -21.18 -11.15 1.63
C SER A 97 -21.06 -10.83 3.12
N LYS A 98 -19.97 -11.20 3.76
CA LYS A 98 -19.73 -10.90 5.18
C LYS A 98 -19.60 -9.40 5.44
N LEU A 99 -18.85 -8.69 4.59
CA LEU A 99 -18.73 -7.23 4.70
C LEU A 99 -20.06 -6.54 4.51
N ALA A 100 -20.86 -6.99 3.52
CA ALA A 100 -22.18 -6.45 3.25
C ALA A 100 -23.14 -6.65 4.45
N GLU A 101 -23.14 -7.83 5.08
CA GLU A 101 -23.90 -8.11 6.28
C GLU A 101 -23.50 -7.20 7.44
N MET A 102 -22.20 -7.01 7.69
CA MET A 102 -21.69 -6.19 8.78
C MET A 102 -22.12 -4.72 8.73
N ILE A 103 -22.28 -4.16 7.53
CA ILE A 103 -22.72 -2.75 7.34
C ILE A 103 -24.17 -2.59 6.89
N GLY A 104 -24.93 -3.70 6.81
CA GLY A 104 -26.33 -3.69 6.43
C GLY A 104 -26.58 -3.19 5.00
N THR A 105 -25.90 -3.83 4.01
CA THR A 105 -26.03 -3.53 2.57
C THR A 105 -26.10 -4.79 1.72
N GLY A 106 -26.38 -4.65 0.43
CA GLY A 106 -26.35 -5.77 -0.53
C GLY A 106 -24.93 -6.11 -0.99
N ARG A 107 -24.70 -7.39 -1.31
CA ARG A 107 -23.39 -7.87 -1.80
C ARG A 107 -22.91 -7.12 -3.06
N ASN A 108 -23.81 -6.82 -3.99
CA ASN A 108 -23.45 -6.12 -5.23
C ASN A 108 -22.99 -4.69 -4.92
N GLN A 109 -23.71 -3.98 -4.05
CA GLN A 109 -23.33 -2.63 -3.61
C GLN A 109 -21.99 -2.60 -2.88
N MET A 110 -21.56 -3.70 -2.24
CA MET A 110 -20.28 -3.78 -1.55
C MET A 110 -19.08 -3.61 -2.51
N HIS A 111 -19.20 -4.13 -3.74
CA HIS A 111 -18.17 -3.92 -4.76
C HIS A 111 -18.05 -2.44 -5.12
N ASP A 112 -19.17 -1.75 -5.31
CA ASP A 112 -19.18 -0.33 -5.62
C ASP A 112 -18.62 0.50 -4.46
N TYR A 113 -18.94 0.15 -3.21
CA TYR A 113 -18.43 0.84 -2.03
C TYR A 113 -16.93 0.71 -1.88
N LEU A 114 -16.37 -0.49 -2.10
CA LEU A 114 -14.92 -0.67 -2.09
C LEU A 114 -14.25 0.08 -3.24
N LEU A 115 -14.90 0.17 -4.41
CA LEU A 115 -14.40 0.95 -5.54
C LEU A 115 -14.34 2.44 -5.20
N TYR A 116 -15.41 3.01 -4.65
CA TYR A 116 -15.43 4.42 -4.24
C TYR A 116 -14.37 4.75 -3.18
N ILE A 117 -14.17 3.86 -2.21
CA ILE A 117 -13.13 4.04 -1.18
C ILE A 117 -11.73 3.95 -1.82
N GLU A 118 -11.54 3.08 -2.83
CA GLU A 118 -10.28 2.97 -3.60
C GLU A 118 -10.04 4.22 -4.46
N GLU A 119 -11.04 4.70 -5.19
CA GLU A 119 -10.95 5.93 -5.99
C GLU A 119 -10.67 7.17 -5.14
N ALA A 120 -11.17 7.18 -3.89
CA ALA A 120 -10.87 8.22 -2.91
C ALA A 120 -9.47 8.11 -2.29
N GLY A 121 -8.65 7.13 -2.69
CA GLY A 121 -7.29 6.95 -2.19
C GLY A 121 -7.20 6.48 -0.73
N MET A 122 -8.23 5.78 -0.23
CA MET A 122 -8.25 5.27 1.14
C MET A 122 -7.78 3.81 1.23
N ILE A 123 -8.05 3.01 0.19
CA ILE A 123 -7.62 1.61 0.08
C ILE A 123 -6.98 1.32 -1.26
N ALA A 124 -6.30 0.18 -1.35
CA ALA A 124 -5.82 -0.41 -2.59
C ALA A 124 -6.29 -1.86 -2.68
N GLN A 125 -6.86 -2.24 -3.81
CA GLN A 125 -7.29 -3.60 -4.10
C GLN A 125 -6.25 -4.30 -4.98
N LEU A 126 -5.54 -5.28 -4.43
CA LEU A 126 -4.65 -6.15 -5.18
C LEU A 126 -5.46 -7.24 -5.87
N ARG A 127 -5.38 -7.31 -7.18
CA ARG A 127 -6.14 -8.23 -8.03
C ARG A 127 -5.23 -9.33 -8.57
N ASP A 128 -5.84 -10.45 -8.94
CA ASP A 128 -5.14 -11.50 -9.70
C ASP A 128 -4.98 -11.11 -11.18
N ASP A 129 -4.18 -11.90 -11.91
CA ASP A 129 -3.90 -11.71 -13.35
C ASP A 129 -4.80 -12.54 -14.26
N THR A 130 -5.90 -13.11 -13.74
CA THR A 130 -6.73 -14.07 -14.47
C THR A 130 -7.42 -13.51 -15.72
N SER A 131 -7.63 -12.20 -15.78
CA SER A 131 -8.30 -11.56 -16.93
C SER A 131 -7.33 -11.04 -17.99
N GLY A 132 -6.02 -10.93 -17.70
CA GLY A 132 -5.04 -10.27 -18.55
C GLY A 132 -5.34 -8.77 -18.80
N ILE A 133 -6.40 -8.23 -18.23
CA ILE A 133 -6.83 -6.84 -18.37
C ILE A 133 -6.74 -6.16 -17.01
N ARG A 134 -5.97 -5.07 -16.92
CA ARG A 134 -5.81 -4.28 -15.70
C ARG A 134 -7.17 -3.89 -15.13
N GLY A 135 -7.38 -4.21 -13.85
CA GLY A 135 -8.57 -3.84 -13.11
C GLY A 135 -9.75 -4.81 -13.20
N LEU A 136 -9.72 -5.81 -14.09
CA LEU A 136 -10.79 -6.82 -14.21
C LEU A 136 -10.50 -8.12 -13.45
N GLY A 137 -9.30 -8.30 -12.91
CA GLY A 137 -8.96 -9.45 -12.07
C GLY A 137 -9.78 -9.49 -10.79
N LYS A 138 -9.88 -10.68 -10.21
CA LYS A 138 -10.54 -10.88 -8.92
C LYS A 138 -9.71 -10.23 -7.81
N VAL A 139 -10.37 -9.55 -6.88
CA VAL A 139 -9.71 -8.98 -5.70
C VAL A 139 -9.24 -10.10 -4.78
N GLU A 140 -7.93 -10.20 -4.61
CA GLU A 140 -7.29 -11.21 -3.76
C GLU A 140 -6.91 -10.66 -2.40
N LYS A 141 -6.43 -9.39 -2.33
CA LYS A 141 -6.15 -8.73 -1.06
C LYS A 141 -6.61 -7.26 -1.10
N VAL A 142 -7.00 -6.75 0.05
CA VAL A 142 -7.28 -5.32 0.28
C VAL A 142 -6.24 -4.78 1.26
N TYR A 143 -5.66 -3.63 0.95
CA TYR A 143 -4.70 -2.87 1.76
C TYR A 143 -5.26 -1.49 2.06
N LEU A 144 -4.74 -0.79 3.06
CA LEU A 144 -4.85 0.67 3.08
C LEU A 144 -4.03 1.26 1.93
N ASP A 145 -4.41 2.43 1.46
CA ASP A 145 -3.77 3.06 0.30
C ASP A 145 -2.28 3.32 0.51
N ASN A 146 -1.93 3.80 1.68
CA ASN A 146 -0.56 4.15 2.06
C ASN A 146 -0.31 3.92 3.55
N THR A 147 0.97 3.99 3.94
CA THR A 147 1.41 3.69 5.30
C THR A 147 0.97 4.73 6.33
N ASN A 148 0.79 5.99 5.92
CA ASN A 148 0.33 7.04 6.84
C ASN A 148 -1.11 6.80 7.29
N LEU A 149 -1.97 6.22 6.43
CA LEU A 149 -3.30 5.77 6.82
C LEU A 149 -3.24 4.63 7.85
N ILE A 150 -2.27 3.71 7.72
CA ILE A 150 -2.07 2.66 8.73
C ILE A 150 -1.81 3.30 10.09
N HIS A 151 -0.86 4.23 10.17
CA HIS A 151 -0.52 4.91 11.42
C HIS A 151 -1.66 5.78 11.96
N SER A 152 -2.41 6.45 11.09
CA SER A 152 -3.52 7.31 11.50
C SER A 152 -4.75 6.55 12.01
N LEU A 153 -5.01 5.35 11.47
CA LEU A 153 -6.18 4.53 11.78
C LEU A 153 -5.90 3.41 12.77
N ALA A 154 -4.62 3.13 13.08
CA ALA A 154 -4.26 2.16 14.10
C ALA A 154 -4.72 2.65 15.48
N GLU A 155 -5.49 1.81 16.17
CA GLU A 155 -5.86 2.01 17.58
C GLU A 155 -4.77 1.46 18.53
N ASP A 156 -4.03 0.44 18.06
CA ASP A 156 -3.02 -0.32 18.78
C ASP A 156 -1.71 -0.38 17.97
N ASP A 157 -0.86 -1.34 18.26
CA ASP A 157 0.41 -1.54 17.57
C ASP A 157 0.24 -1.80 16.08
N VAL A 158 1.01 -1.06 15.27
CA VAL A 158 1.05 -1.20 13.82
C VAL A 158 1.68 -2.56 13.43
N ASN A 159 0.97 -3.34 12.63
CA ASN A 159 1.53 -4.56 12.07
C ASN A 159 2.62 -4.25 11.03
N VAL A 160 3.86 -4.53 11.40
CA VAL A 160 5.04 -4.21 10.56
C VAL A 160 5.05 -4.97 9.23
N GLY A 161 4.52 -6.19 9.18
CA GLY A 161 4.36 -6.95 7.92
C GLY A 161 3.43 -6.23 6.95
N ASN A 162 2.25 -5.84 7.44
CA ASN A 162 1.30 -5.05 6.67
C ASN A 162 1.89 -3.71 6.19
N LEU A 163 2.64 -3.01 7.04
CA LEU A 163 3.28 -1.75 6.71
C LEU A 163 4.22 -1.90 5.49
N ARG A 164 5.03 -2.96 5.46
CA ARG A 164 5.97 -3.27 4.37
C ARG A 164 5.27 -3.58 3.06
N GLU A 165 4.27 -4.46 3.09
CA GLU A 165 3.50 -4.83 1.90
C GLU A 165 2.72 -3.61 1.36
N THR A 166 2.10 -2.82 2.24
CA THR A 166 1.38 -1.60 1.86
C THR A 166 2.31 -0.59 1.20
N PHE A 167 3.50 -0.35 1.75
CA PHE A 167 4.49 0.54 1.15
C PHE A 167 4.89 0.05 -0.24
N PHE A 168 5.27 -1.22 -0.39
CA PHE A 168 5.67 -1.77 -1.68
C PHE A 168 4.56 -1.61 -2.73
N LEU A 169 3.33 -2.03 -2.41
CA LEU A 169 2.19 -1.89 -3.31
C LEU A 169 1.92 -0.44 -3.68
N ASN A 170 1.91 0.47 -2.71
CA ASN A 170 1.68 1.89 -2.92
C ASN A 170 2.68 2.50 -3.91
N GLN A 171 3.98 2.22 -3.73
CA GLN A 171 5.02 2.76 -4.59
C GLN A 171 5.02 2.12 -6.00
N MET A 172 4.85 0.81 -6.07
CA MET A 172 4.97 0.10 -7.35
C MET A 172 3.77 0.31 -8.28
N ARG A 173 2.56 0.40 -7.75
CA ARG A 173 1.34 0.55 -8.58
C ARG A 173 1.22 1.89 -9.32
N VAL A 174 2.05 2.88 -8.98
CA VAL A 174 2.06 4.20 -9.66
C VAL A 174 2.43 4.03 -11.13
N ASN A 175 3.50 3.29 -11.42
CA ASN A 175 4.05 3.13 -12.76
C ASN A 175 3.98 1.70 -13.29
N ASN A 176 3.49 0.74 -12.49
CA ASN A 176 3.48 -0.67 -12.85
C ASN A 176 2.11 -1.31 -12.65
N HIS A 177 1.84 -2.38 -13.39
CA HIS A 177 0.70 -3.26 -13.13
C HIS A 177 1.10 -4.33 -12.13
N VAL A 178 0.75 -4.11 -10.86
CA VAL A 178 1.01 -5.03 -9.75
C VAL A 178 -0.17 -5.98 -9.60
N VAL A 179 0.10 -7.28 -9.57
CA VAL A 179 -0.91 -8.33 -9.36
C VAL A 179 -0.52 -9.23 -8.19
N SER A 180 -1.49 -9.95 -7.65
CA SER A 180 -1.24 -10.98 -6.65
C SER A 180 -0.52 -12.18 -7.26
N SER A 181 0.30 -12.85 -6.45
CA SER A 181 0.96 -14.08 -6.82
C SER A 181 0.47 -15.23 -5.91
N SER A 182 0.44 -16.44 -6.42
CA SER A 182 0.19 -17.65 -5.61
C SER A 182 1.43 -18.13 -4.86
N GLU A 183 2.62 -17.67 -5.27
CA GLU A 183 3.91 -18.13 -4.77
C GLU A 183 4.64 -17.10 -3.91
N THR A 184 4.38 -15.81 -4.17
CA THR A 184 4.99 -14.68 -3.48
C THR A 184 3.91 -13.64 -3.11
N ASP A 185 4.30 -12.52 -2.50
CA ASP A 185 3.34 -11.46 -2.15
C ASP A 185 2.83 -10.71 -3.38
N PHE A 186 3.74 -10.38 -4.34
CA PHE A 186 3.41 -9.57 -5.52
C PHE A 186 4.10 -10.09 -6.77
N LYS A 187 3.48 -9.81 -7.93
CA LYS A 187 4.07 -10.01 -9.25
C LYS A 187 3.92 -8.75 -10.10
N ILE A 188 4.98 -8.40 -10.85
CA ILE A 188 5.03 -7.26 -11.78
C ILE A 188 5.70 -7.75 -13.07
N GLY A 189 4.92 -7.94 -14.12
CA GLY A 189 5.43 -8.54 -15.36
C GLY A 189 6.01 -9.93 -15.10
N GLU A 190 7.29 -10.13 -15.39
CA GLU A 190 8.01 -11.39 -15.17
C GLU A 190 8.64 -11.50 -13.77
N PHE A 191 8.64 -10.43 -12.98
CA PHE A 191 9.29 -10.37 -11.68
C PHE A 191 8.32 -10.74 -10.56
N SER A 192 8.79 -11.54 -9.61
CA SER A 192 8.08 -11.93 -8.39
C SER A 192 8.76 -11.35 -7.15
N PHE A 193 7.98 -10.85 -6.20
CA PHE A 193 8.49 -10.17 -5.01
C PHE A 193 7.90 -10.75 -3.74
N GLU A 194 8.77 -11.15 -2.83
CA GLU A 194 8.44 -11.60 -1.49
C GLU A 194 8.90 -10.55 -0.48
N ILE A 195 7.99 -9.98 0.29
CA ILE A 195 8.27 -8.86 1.20
C ILE A 195 8.50 -9.38 2.61
N GLY A 196 9.51 -8.84 3.29
CA GLY A 196 9.77 -9.26 4.65
C GLY A 196 10.72 -8.38 5.44
N GLY A 197 10.95 -8.77 6.69
CA GLY A 197 11.93 -8.15 7.56
C GLY A 197 13.35 -8.68 7.31
N ARG A 198 14.32 -8.15 8.04
CA ARG A 198 15.75 -8.48 7.92
C ARG A 198 16.05 -9.99 7.93
N THR A 199 15.30 -10.76 8.69
CA THR A 199 15.49 -12.21 8.87
C THR A 199 14.73 -13.08 7.86
N LYS A 200 13.96 -12.48 6.92
CA LYS A 200 13.21 -13.23 5.91
C LYS A 200 14.14 -14.13 5.10
N GLY A 201 13.83 -15.43 5.06
CA GLY A 201 14.59 -16.42 4.30
C GLY A 201 14.14 -16.52 2.83
N ASN A 202 14.91 -17.23 2.01
CA ASN A 202 14.70 -17.36 0.57
C ASN A 202 13.90 -18.61 0.13
N ARG A 203 13.35 -19.38 1.06
CA ARG A 203 12.69 -20.68 0.76
C ARG A 203 11.56 -20.55 -0.26
N GLN A 204 10.77 -19.47 -0.20
CA GLN A 204 9.61 -19.29 -1.07
C GLN A 204 10.00 -19.01 -2.52
N ILE A 205 11.17 -18.45 -2.76
CA ILE A 205 11.61 -18.04 -4.10
C ILE A 205 12.69 -18.95 -4.72
N GLN A 206 13.17 -19.99 -4.01
CA GLN A 206 14.31 -20.80 -4.43
C GLN A 206 14.13 -21.47 -5.81
N ASN A 207 12.89 -21.78 -6.19
CA ASN A 207 12.58 -22.45 -7.45
C ASN A 207 11.96 -21.50 -8.49
N LEU A 208 11.93 -20.19 -8.22
CA LEU A 208 11.35 -19.21 -9.11
C LEU A 208 12.46 -18.46 -9.86
N GLY A 209 12.31 -18.38 -11.18
CA GLY A 209 13.10 -17.45 -11.99
C GLY A 209 12.63 -15.99 -11.72
N ASN A 210 13.54 -15.01 -11.83
CA ASN A 210 13.24 -13.58 -11.66
C ASN A 210 12.48 -13.25 -10.36
N ALA A 211 12.84 -13.90 -9.25
CA ALA A 211 12.22 -13.71 -7.95
C ALA A 211 13.17 -12.99 -6.98
N TYR A 212 12.64 -12.02 -6.25
CA TYR A 212 13.38 -11.15 -5.36
C TYR A 212 12.78 -11.16 -3.96
N ILE A 213 13.65 -11.09 -2.95
CA ILE A 213 13.25 -10.82 -1.56
C ILE A 213 13.45 -9.33 -1.31
N VAL A 214 12.39 -8.65 -0.95
CA VAL A 214 12.43 -7.24 -0.58
C VAL A 214 12.48 -7.15 0.94
N LYS A 215 13.60 -6.69 1.47
CA LYS A 215 13.84 -6.64 2.91
C LYS A 215 13.83 -5.23 3.47
N ASP A 216 13.13 -5.08 4.57
CA ASP A 216 13.25 -3.94 5.45
C ASP A 216 14.50 -4.05 6.35
N ASP A 217 14.92 -2.94 6.95
CA ASP A 217 16.08 -2.84 7.86
C ASP A 217 17.42 -3.22 7.25
N ILE A 218 17.57 -3.10 5.92
CA ILE A 218 18.85 -3.24 5.22
C ILE A 218 19.07 -2.02 4.30
N GLU A 219 20.32 -1.59 4.18
CA GLU A 219 20.71 -0.43 3.35
C GLU A 219 21.14 -0.84 1.94
N PHE A 220 21.75 -2.00 1.79
CA PHE A 220 22.38 -2.46 0.56
C PHE A 220 21.77 -3.77 0.05
N SER A 221 21.85 -3.95 -1.26
CA SER A 221 21.38 -5.19 -1.92
C SER A 221 22.43 -6.30 -1.82
N SER A 222 21.98 -7.52 -1.99
CA SER A 222 22.84 -8.71 -2.12
C SER A 222 22.13 -9.77 -2.95
N ASP A 223 22.73 -10.20 -4.04
CA ASP A 223 22.14 -11.17 -4.98
C ASP A 223 20.72 -10.78 -5.40
N ASN A 224 19.71 -11.58 -5.01
CA ASN A 224 18.29 -11.35 -5.24
C ASN A 224 17.57 -10.68 -4.05
N ILE A 225 18.32 -10.09 -3.12
CA ILE A 225 17.79 -9.34 -1.98
C ILE A 225 17.89 -7.85 -2.27
N ILE A 226 16.77 -7.14 -2.18
CA ILE A 226 16.66 -5.71 -2.47
C ILE A 226 16.15 -4.98 -1.23
N PRO A 227 16.75 -3.85 -0.83
CA PRO A 227 16.22 -3.02 0.26
C PRO A 227 14.84 -2.47 -0.07
N LEU A 228 13.90 -2.57 0.88
CA LEU A 228 12.53 -2.08 0.71
C LEU A 228 12.49 -0.57 0.40
N TRP A 229 13.33 0.23 1.04
CA TRP A 229 13.35 1.67 0.85
C TRP A 229 13.71 2.11 -0.59
N TRP A 230 14.43 1.28 -1.37
CA TRP A 230 14.75 1.58 -2.77
C TRP A 230 13.50 1.71 -3.65
N PHE A 231 12.43 0.98 -3.33
CA PHE A 231 11.18 1.04 -4.08
C PHE A 231 10.45 2.39 -3.92
N GLY A 232 10.79 3.16 -2.88
CA GLY A 232 10.36 4.55 -2.72
C GLY A 232 11.00 5.53 -3.71
N LEU A 233 11.97 5.08 -4.51
CA LEU A 233 12.61 5.87 -5.58
C LEU A 233 11.89 5.73 -6.94
N ASN A 234 10.82 4.94 -7.00
CA ASN A 234 10.02 4.71 -8.21
C ASN A 234 8.91 5.78 -8.33
N TYR A 235 9.25 6.99 -8.82
CA TYR A 235 8.31 8.10 -8.99
C TYR A 235 8.55 8.88 -10.30
#